data_ea18d1e80a59d91d5fb320c96a1aade3
#
_entry.id   ea18d1e80a59d91d5fb320c96a1aade3
#
_cell.length_a   1.000
_cell.length_b   1.000
_cell.length_c   1.000
_cell.angle_alpha   90.00
_cell.angle_beta   90.00
_cell.angle_gamma   90.00
#
_symmetry.space_group_name_H-M   'P 1'
#
loop_
_entity.id
_entity.type
_entity.pdbx_description
1 polymer ?
#
loop_
_entity_poly.entity_id
_entity_poly.type
_entity_poly.pdbx_seq_one_letter_code
_entity_poly.pdbx_strand_id
1 'polypeptide(L)' 'EQKKAKNRLASLEKKLVRLEEELQKIEEEKEEVNKKYLLAGEKNDVDKLMSLQEELDNLDNKILEKYQEYEETEIELKSL' A
#
# COMPACT_ATOMS: atom_id res chain seq x y z
N GLU A 1 -14.34 -31.36 -1.33
CA GLU A 1 -14.62 -30.15 -0.53
C GLU A 1 -13.44 -29.73 0.33
N GLN A 2 -12.75 -30.66 1.00
CA GLN A 2 -11.56 -30.34 1.79
C GLN A 2 -10.42 -29.78 0.93
N LYS A 3 -10.28 -30.26 -0.30
CA LYS A 3 -9.29 -29.76 -1.25
C LYS A 3 -9.58 -28.30 -1.65
N LYS A 4 -10.85 -27.98 -1.87
CA LYS A 4 -11.26 -26.61 -2.22
C LYS A 4 -10.97 -25.63 -1.09
N ALA A 5 -11.26 -26.02 0.16
CA ALA A 5 -11.00 -25.21 1.34
C ALA A 5 -9.50 -24.99 1.54
N LYS A 6 -8.68 -26.04 1.38
CA LYS A 6 -7.21 -25.91 1.48
C LYS A 6 -6.63 -25.05 0.37
N ASN A 7 -7.12 -25.19 -0.86
CA ASN A 7 -6.67 -24.38 -1.99
C ASN A 7 -7.06 -22.92 -1.79
N ARG A 8 -8.26 -22.67 -1.28
CA ARG A 8 -8.74 -21.32 -0.96
C ARG A 8 -7.87 -20.68 0.12
N LEU A 9 -7.60 -21.42 1.18
CA LEU A 9 -6.75 -20.97 2.29
C LEU A 9 -5.36 -20.59 1.78
N ALA A 10 -4.72 -21.47 1.03
CA ALA A 10 -3.39 -21.22 0.47
C ALA A 10 -3.39 -19.99 -0.45
N SER A 11 -4.42 -19.84 -1.27
CA SER A 11 -4.55 -18.68 -2.18
C SER A 11 -4.69 -17.38 -1.41
N LEU A 12 -5.50 -17.36 -0.35
CA LEU A 12 -5.69 -16.18 0.50
C LEU A 12 -4.44 -15.81 1.26
N GLU A 13 -3.71 -16.82 1.78
CA GLU A 13 -2.44 -16.59 2.47
C GLU A 13 -1.40 -15.96 1.54
N LYS A 14 -1.30 -16.46 0.31
CA LYS A 14 -0.41 -15.89 -0.72
C LYS A 14 -0.79 -14.45 -1.06
N LYS A 15 -2.10 -14.18 -1.12
CA LYS A 15 -2.60 -12.82 -1.38
C LYS A 15 -2.20 -11.86 -0.27
N LEU A 16 -2.28 -12.29 0.99
CA LEU A 16 -1.85 -11.47 2.13
C LEU A 16 -0.37 -11.13 2.06
N VAL A 17 0.48 -12.11 1.76
CA VAL A 17 1.93 -11.90 1.62
C VAL A 17 2.21 -10.90 0.50
N ARG A 18 1.54 -11.07 -0.65
CA ARG A 18 1.70 -10.15 -1.78
C ARG A 18 1.29 -8.73 -1.42
N LEU A 19 0.17 -8.57 -0.71
CA LEU A 19 -0.31 -7.26 -0.27
C LEU A 19 0.66 -6.60 0.71
N GLU A 20 1.26 -7.38 1.62
CA GLU A 20 2.28 -6.89 2.55
C GLU A 20 3.51 -6.37 1.80
N GLU A 21 3.97 -7.11 0.78
CA GLU A 21 5.09 -6.71 -0.05
C GLU A 21 4.80 -5.45 -0.84
N GLU A 22 3.60 -5.37 -1.43
CA GLU A 22 3.15 -4.18 -2.18
C GLU A 22 3.05 -2.96 -1.27
N LEU A 23 2.51 -3.12 -0.06
CA LEU A 23 2.43 -2.05 0.94
C LEU A 23 3.81 -1.54 1.32
N GLN A 24 4.75 -2.45 1.55
CA GLN A 24 6.12 -2.07 1.90
C GLN A 24 6.76 -1.23 0.80
N LYS A 25 6.58 -1.63 -0.46
CA LYS A 25 7.10 -0.87 -1.60
C LYS A 25 6.49 0.53 -1.70
N ILE A 26 5.19 0.64 -1.49
CA ILE A 26 4.50 1.93 -1.54
C ILE A 26 4.99 2.83 -0.39
N GLU A 27 5.17 2.29 0.79
CA GLU A 27 5.69 3.03 1.94
C GLU A 27 7.11 3.52 1.70
N GLU A 28 7.95 2.71 1.06
CA GLU A 28 9.31 3.11 0.66
C GLU A 28 9.28 4.24 -0.37
N GLU A 29 8.40 4.16 -1.37
CA GLU A 29 8.19 5.23 -2.34
C GLU A 29 7.76 6.52 -1.65
N LYS A 30 6.82 6.41 -0.71
CA LYS A 30 6.32 7.56 0.05
C LYS A 30 7.44 8.24 0.81
N GLU A 31 8.32 7.46 1.44
CA GLU A 31 9.47 7.98 2.17
C GLU A 31 10.41 8.75 1.24
N GLU A 32 10.68 8.22 0.06
CA GLU A 32 11.50 8.88 -0.96
C GLU A 32 10.89 10.20 -1.42
N VAL A 33 9.58 10.21 -1.70
CA VAL A 33 8.87 11.43 -2.12
C VAL A 33 8.86 12.45 -0.98
N ASN A 34 8.70 11.99 0.25
CA ASN A 34 8.71 12.86 1.42
C ASN A 34 10.06 13.56 1.61
N LYS A 35 11.16 12.87 1.35
CA LYS A 35 12.50 13.47 1.38
C LYS A 35 12.63 14.58 0.33
N LYS A 36 12.12 14.33 -0.86
CA LYS A 36 12.11 15.33 -1.95
C LYS A 36 11.25 16.54 -1.56
N TYR A 37 10.13 16.29 -0.90
CA TYR A 37 9.22 17.34 -0.42
C TYR A 37 9.93 18.26 0.58
N LEU A 38 10.65 17.68 1.53
CA LEU A 38 11.42 18.45 2.53
C LEU A 38 12.50 19.31 1.86
N LEU A 39 13.22 18.74 0.88
CA LEU A 39 14.24 19.48 0.14
C LEU A 39 13.64 20.65 -0.66
N ALA A 40 12.50 20.41 -1.30
CA ALA A 40 11.79 21.46 -2.04
C ALA A 40 11.33 22.57 -1.10
N GLY A 41 10.91 22.22 0.12
CA GLY A 41 10.54 23.17 1.15
C GLY A 41 11.71 24.07 1.56
N GLU A 42 12.89 23.47 1.74
CA GLU A 42 14.12 24.22 2.08
C GLU A 42 14.50 25.21 0.99
N LYS A 43 14.23 24.87 -0.27
CA LYS A 43 14.53 25.71 -1.45
C LYS A 43 13.41 26.68 -1.80
N ASN A 44 12.29 26.62 -1.07
CA ASN A 44 11.08 27.42 -1.36
C ASN A 44 10.56 27.24 -2.79
N ASP A 45 10.68 26.00 -3.32
CA ASP A 45 10.19 25.65 -4.67
C ASP A 45 8.72 25.26 -4.58
N VAL A 46 7.84 26.26 -4.71
CA VAL A 46 6.40 26.11 -4.53
C VAL A 46 5.79 25.14 -5.55
N ASP A 47 6.19 25.23 -6.81
CA ASP A 47 5.66 24.35 -7.88
C ASP A 47 6.01 22.88 -7.59
N LYS A 48 7.24 22.64 -7.16
CA LYS A 48 7.71 21.31 -6.81
C LYS A 48 7.00 20.76 -5.57
N LEU A 49 6.78 21.62 -4.58
CA LEU A 49 6.02 21.27 -3.37
C LEU A 49 4.60 20.82 -3.72
N MET A 50 3.92 21.54 -4.60
CA MET A 50 2.57 21.20 -5.04
C MET A 50 2.53 19.84 -5.75
N SER A 51 3.46 19.63 -6.67
CA SER A 51 3.57 18.39 -7.42
C SER A 51 3.86 17.19 -6.50
N LEU A 52 4.79 17.36 -5.55
CA LEU A 52 5.15 16.31 -4.60
C LEU A 52 4.02 16.01 -3.61
N GLN A 53 3.25 17.05 -3.22
CA GLN A 53 2.08 16.86 -2.36
C GLN A 53 1.03 15.99 -3.07
N GLU A 54 0.83 16.21 -4.36
CA GLU A 54 -0.08 15.40 -5.16
C GLU A 54 0.40 13.93 -5.22
N GLU A 55 1.69 13.71 -5.41
CA GLU A 55 2.28 12.37 -5.38
C GLU A 55 2.07 11.69 -4.03
N LEU A 56 2.28 12.43 -2.92
CA LEU A 56 2.06 11.92 -1.57
C LEU A 56 0.60 11.52 -1.36
N ASP A 57 -0.33 12.35 -1.80
CA ASP A 57 -1.76 12.06 -1.69
C ASP A 57 -2.14 10.80 -2.48
N ASN A 58 -1.59 10.65 -3.68
CA ASN A 58 -1.82 9.46 -4.51
C ASN A 58 -1.27 8.19 -3.85
N LEU A 59 -0.08 8.28 -3.24
CA LEU A 59 0.52 7.16 -2.53
C LEU A 59 -0.30 6.78 -1.28
N ASP A 60 -0.78 7.78 -0.54
CA ASP A 60 -1.66 7.55 0.61
C ASP A 60 -2.95 6.84 0.20
N ASN A 61 -3.54 7.22 -0.93
CA ASN A 61 -4.73 6.56 -1.46
C ASN A 61 -4.46 5.11 -1.83
N LYS A 62 -3.32 4.82 -2.44
CA LYS A 62 -2.90 3.46 -2.77
C LYS A 62 -2.72 2.61 -1.52
N ILE A 63 -2.09 3.18 -0.49
CA ILE A 63 -1.91 2.51 0.80
C ILE A 63 -3.27 2.15 1.40
N LEU A 64 -4.20 3.09 1.40
CA LEU A 64 -5.55 2.87 1.93
C LEU A 64 -6.27 1.75 1.19
N GLU A 65 -6.21 1.74 -0.15
CA GLU A 65 -6.81 0.69 -0.98
C GLU A 65 -6.22 -0.69 -0.66
N LYS A 66 -4.89 -0.77 -0.50
CA LYS A 66 -4.21 -2.03 -0.17
C LYS A 66 -4.60 -2.53 1.21
N TYR A 67 -4.71 -1.65 2.20
CA TYR A 67 -5.17 -2.04 3.53
C TYR A 67 -6.60 -2.54 3.53
N GLN A 68 -7.47 -1.95 2.72
CA GLN A 68 -8.85 -2.43 2.55
C GLN A 68 -8.88 -3.84 1.97
N GLU A 69 -8.09 -4.09 0.93
CA GLU A 69 -7.96 -5.44 0.36
C GLU A 69 -7.41 -6.44 1.37
N TYR A 70 -6.43 -6.02 2.14
CA TYR A 70 -5.82 -6.85 3.18
C TYR A 70 -6.86 -7.25 4.23
N GLU A 71 -7.61 -6.28 4.72
CA GLU A 71 -8.67 -6.50 5.71
C GLU A 71 -9.75 -7.44 5.18
N GLU A 72 -10.21 -7.22 3.96
CA GLU A 72 -11.19 -8.09 3.30
C GLU A 72 -10.68 -9.53 3.17
N THR A 73 -9.42 -9.68 2.83
CA THR A 73 -8.77 -10.99 2.71
C THR A 73 -8.67 -11.69 4.06
N GLU A 74 -8.35 -10.96 5.13
CA GLU A 74 -8.32 -11.50 6.49
C GLU A 74 -9.71 -11.98 6.92
N ILE A 75 -10.74 -11.21 6.60
CA ILE A 75 -12.14 -11.57 6.91
C ILE A 75 -12.52 -12.87 6.19
N GLU A 76 -12.16 -13.00 4.91
CA GLU A 76 -12.39 -14.24 4.15
C GLU A 76 -11.68 -15.43 4.80
N LEU A 77 -10.43 -15.25 5.22
CA LEU A 77 -9.65 -16.29 5.89
C LEU A 77 -10.35 -16.77 7.17
N LYS A 78 -10.85 -15.83 7.97
CA LYS A 78 -11.53 -16.13 9.23
C LYS A 78 -12.86 -16.85 9.01
N SER A 79 -13.49 -16.67 7.85
CA SER A 79 -14.77 -17.31 7.55
C SER A 79 -14.61 -18.71 6.94
N LEU A 80 -13.40 -19.16 6.71
CA LEU A 80 -13.12 -20.54 6.29
C LEU A 80 -12.99 -21.44 7.51
#